data_7f73e8be804b46912e38890f5101b698
#
_entry.id   7f73e8be804b46912e38890f5101b698
#
_cell.length_a   1.000
_cell.length_b   1.000
_cell.length_c   1.000
_cell.angle_alpha   90.00
_cell.angle_beta   90.00
_cell.angle_gamma   90.00
#
_symmetry.space_group_name_H-M   'P 1'
#
loop_
_entity.id
_entity.type
_entity.pdbx_description
1 polymer ?
#
loop_
_entity_poly.entity_id
_entity_poly.type
_entity_poly.pdbx_seq_one_letter_code
_entity_poly.pdbx_strand_id
1 'polypeptide(L)'
;MKSFYLLTLAAAVALAACSNDDSTPDPNPSPADTGLVIEQTEYTLDALDNRSATLTFSASADWTLTVTGEDADWLTVTPASGTAGSQTVELAARRNFGEAERIVRLEISCGKQPAPVTVTQHMTDITDFTDRFAPSFARGLQEMGHIYDSGKISRQDMEYLANVIKLDDLSEYTEPLTSLQGIEYFESLRKLDCSDTDLTELVIRNHPSLIELHCSSDPITSLDVSGCTALKTLTCYNSELASLNVSGCTSLQEIMAYRAQLTSLDVSGCSSLQYLDCNENGLTSLKLSGSSPLQHLSCNKNGLTALSLSGCTSLTEVDCTDNQLTELDFSGCSSLIILSCYNNQLTTLNLSNCTSLMGLACDSNQLPSLDISTCTKLRALMCENNPGDGVSTFPITAWFDNSNIPANLRILPMEWTYDDKTIAIDFRKTE
;
A
#
# COMPACT_ATOMS: atom_id res chain seq x y z
N MET A 1 -16.29 38.49 -11.79
CA MET A 1 -17.71 38.32 -12.13
C MET A 1 -17.88 38.32 -13.62
N LYS A 2 -17.96 37.17 -14.25
CA LYS A 2 -18.63 36.91 -15.54
C LYS A 2 -18.86 35.40 -15.60
N SER A 3 -20.08 35.03 -15.35
CA SER A 3 -20.64 33.70 -15.43
C SER A 3 -20.76 33.32 -16.91
N PHE A 4 -20.22 32.17 -17.31
CA PHE A 4 -20.55 31.55 -18.59
C PHE A 4 -21.44 30.34 -18.33
N TYR A 5 -22.68 30.46 -18.74
CA TYR A 5 -23.65 29.36 -18.84
C TYR A 5 -23.28 28.50 -20.05
N LEU A 6 -23.05 27.21 -19.84
CA LEU A 6 -23.00 26.22 -20.90
C LEU A 6 -24.46 25.78 -21.20
N LEU A 7 -24.92 26.08 -22.39
CA LEU A 7 -26.19 25.57 -22.92
C LEU A 7 -25.97 24.16 -23.45
N THR A 8 -26.61 23.16 -22.84
CA THR A 8 -26.72 21.82 -23.40
C THR A 8 -27.84 21.83 -24.44
N LEU A 9 -27.49 21.63 -25.70
CA LEU A 9 -28.45 21.45 -26.81
C LEU A 9 -28.77 19.95 -26.95
N ALA A 10 -29.92 19.53 -26.46
CA ALA A 10 -30.45 18.20 -26.73
C ALA A 10 -31.12 18.23 -28.11
N ALA A 11 -30.50 17.56 -29.08
CA ALA A 11 -31.17 17.36 -30.41
C ALA A 11 -31.97 16.05 -30.37
N ALA A 12 -33.28 16.19 -30.34
CA ALA A 12 -34.18 15.08 -30.58
C ALA A 12 -34.24 14.78 -32.09
N VAL A 13 -33.80 13.60 -32.50
CA VAL A 13 -33.98 13.12 -33.88
C VAL A 13 -35.24 12.29 -33.95
N ALA A 14 -36.22 12.80 -34.74
CA ALA A 14 -37.44 12.11 -35.04
C ALA A 14 -37.21 11.03 -36.12
N LEU A 15 -37.62 9.79 -35.84
CA LEU A 15 -37.60 8.67 -36.77
C LEU A 15 -38.68 8.86 -37.85
N ALA A 16 -38.28 8.90 -39.13
CA ALA A 16 -39.14 8.63 -40.28
C ALA A 16 -38.75 7.26 -40.85
N ALA A 17 -39.69 6.33 -40.79
CA ALA A 17 -39.54 5.01 -41.41
C ALA A 17 -39.73 5.12 -42.91
N CYS A 18 -38.77 4.67 -43.72
CA CYS A 18 -38.92 4.25 -45.11
C CYS A 18 -38.16 2.98 -45.35
N SER A 19 -38.86 1.92 -45.70
CA SER A 19 -38.35 0.65 -46.16
C SER A 19 -37.68 0.78 -47.51
N ASN A 20 -36.41 0.37 -47.63
CA ASN A 20 -35.83 -0.16 -48.84
C ASN A 20 -34.66 -1.11 -48.50
N ASP A 21 -34.77 -2.30 -49.06
CA ASP A 21 -33.83 -3.40 -49.02
C ASP A 21 -32.61 -3.05 -49.87
N ASP A 22 -31.50 -2.72 -49.24
CA ASP A 22 -30.22 -2.65 -49.95
C ASP A 22 -29.12 -3.02 -48.94
N SER A 23 -28.43 -4.13 -49.23
CA SER A 23 -27.47 -4.78 -48.35
C SER A 23 -26.11 -4.06 -48.33
N THR A 24 -26.08 -2.89 -47.72
CA THR A 24 -24.85 -2.26 -47.24
C THR A 24 -24.79 -2.38 -45.71
N PRO A 25 -23.65 -2.75 -45.09
CA PRO A 25 -23.57 -2.85 -43.65
C PRO A 25 -23.91 -1.49 -43.04
N ASP A 26 -24.93 -1.47 -42.16
CA ASP A 26 -25.32 -0.29 -41.40
C ASP A 26 -24.13 0.14 -40.52
N PRO A 27 -23.62 1.37 -40.65
CA PRO A 27 -22.51 1.84 -39.82
C PRO A 27 -22.91 2.08 -38.36
N ASN A 28 -24.18 1.90 -37.98
CA ASN A 28 -24.64 2.07 -36.60
C ASN A 28 -25.73 1.01 -36.28
N PRO A 29 -25.37 -0.17 -35.77
CA PRO A 29 -26.30 -1.25 -35.47
C PRO A 29 -27.34 -0.81 -34.45
N SER A 30 -28.57 -1.25 -34.63
CA SER A 30 -29.65 -1.00 -33.67
C SER A 30 -29.35 -1.63 -32.31
N PRO A 31 -29.69 -1.00 -31.17
CA PRO A 31 -29.49 -1.55 -29.84
C PRO A 31 -30.02 -2.99 -29.64
N ALA A 32 -31.06 -3.36 -30.41
CA ALA A 32 -31.65 -4.70 -30.35
C ALA A 32 -30.73 -5.82 -30.88
N ASP A 33 -29.76 -5.50 -31.73
CA ASP A 33 -28.84 -6.50 -32.35
C ASP A 33 -27.54 -6.65 -31.56
N THR A 34 -27.18 -5.68 -30.73
CA THR A 34 -25.93 -5.70 -29.96
C THR A 34 -26.06 -6.35 -28.59
N GLY A 35 -27.30 -6.40 -28.05
CA GLY A 35 -27.51 -6.80 -26.66
C GLY A 35 -27.02 -5.75 -25.64
N LEU A 36 -26.69 -4.55 -26.09
CA LEU A 36 -26.11 -3.45 -25.30
C LEU A 36 -27.03 -2.22 -25.37
N VAL A 37 -27.11 -1.49 -24.26
CA VAL A 37 -27.70 -0.13 -24.21
C VAL A 37 -26.61 0.80 -23.71
N ILE A 38 -26.11 1.67 -24.59
CA ILE A 38 -25.01 2.61 -24.31
C ILE A 38 -25.58 4.01 -24.54
N GLU A 39 -25.56 4.86 -23.51
CA GLU A 39 -26.11 6.21 -23.59
C GLU A 39 -25.12 7.21 -24.20
N GLN A 40 -23.82 7.01 -23.96
CA GLN A 40 -22.78 7.88 -24.47
C GLN A 40 -21.74 7.04 -25.22
N THR A 41 -21.48 7.40 -26.47
CA THR A 41 -20.54 6.69 -27.36
C THR A 41 -19.29 7.52 -27.72
N GLU A 42 -19.20 8.75 -27.24
CA GLU A 42 -18.07 9.63 -27.48
C GLU A 42 -17.58 10.20 -26.15
N TYR A 43 -16.29 10.07 -25.88
CA TYR A 43 -15.62 10.57 -24.70
C TYR A 43 -14.45 11.44 -25.11
N THR A 44 -14.26 12.55 -24.39
CA THR A 44 -13.14 13.47 -24.59
C THR A 44 -12.39 13.61 -23.28
N LEU A 45 -11.08 13.42 -23.32
CA LEU A 45 -10.16 13.50 -22.19
C LEU A 45 -9.16 14.63 -22.42
N ASP A 46 -8.77 15.29 -21.33
CA ASP A 46 -7.74 16.32 -21.42
C ASP A 46 -6.34 15.71 -21.61
N ALA A 47 -5.40 16.52 -22.07
CA ALA A 47 -4.04 16.09 -22.33
C ALA A 47 -3.28 15.74 -21.05
N LEU A 48 -3.41 16.54 -19.99
CA LEU A 48 -2.56 16.51 -18.81
C LEU A 48 -3.28 16.15 -17.50
N ASP A 49 -4.49 16.70 -17.27
CA ASP A 49 -5.13 16.66 -15.96
C ASP A 49 -6.35 15.72 -15.92
N ASN A 50 -7.49 16.12 -16.45
CA ASN A 50 -8.73 15.30 -16.44
C ASN A 50 -8.67 14.20 -17.51
N ARG A 51 -7.87 13.18 -17.26
CA ARG A 51 -7.52 12.11 -18.20
C ARG A 51 -8.33 10.84 -17.99
N SER A 52 -9.39 10.89 -17.20
CA SER A 52 -10.25 9.74 -16.96
C SER A 52 -11.71 10.09 -17.20
N ALA A 53 -12.46 9.07 -17.59
CA ALA A 53 -13.92 9.14 -17.74
C ALA A 53 -14.53 7.81 -17.32
N THR A 54 -15.83 7.83 -17.05
CA THR A 54 -16.60 6.65 -16.71
C THR A 54 -17.54 6.31 -17.85
N LEU A 55 -17.34 5.16 -18.48
CA LEU A 55 -18.23 4.58 -19.47
C LEU A 55 -19.26 3.70 -18.77
N THR A 56 -20.54 4.01 -18.94
CA THR A 56 -21.64 3.24 -18.38
C THR A 56 -22.51 2.65 -19.48
N PHE A 57 -22.95 1.41 -19.31
CA PHE A 57 -23.86 0.73 -20.23
C PHE A 57 -24.58 -0.42 -19.53
N SER A 58 -25.60 -0.97 -20.19
CA SER A 58 -26.26 -2.21 -19.77
C SER A 58 -26.02 -3.30 -20.80
N ALA A 59 -25.68 -4.50 -20.34
CA ALA A 59 -25.46 -5.68 -21.16
C ALA A 59 -26.49 -6.77 -20.85
N SER A 60 -27.03 -7.43 -21.88
CA SER A 60 -28.02 -8.51 -21.74
C SER A 60 -27.40 -9.88 -21.46
N ALA A 61 -26.09 -10.02 -21.65
CA ALA A 61 -25.28 -11.21 -21.41
C ALA A 61 -23.84 -10.82 -20.99
N ASP A 62 -22.96 -11.78 -20.83
CA ASP A 62 -21.54 -11.55 -20.62
C ASP A 62 -20.96 -10.71 -21.75
N TRP A 63 -20.07 -9.80 -21.41
CA TRP A 63 -19.53 -8.83 -22.35
C TRP A 63 -18.00 -8.74 -22.27
N THR A 64 -17.41 -8.29 -23.35
CA THR A 64 -15.98 -7.96 -23.46
C THR A 64 -15.82 -6.59 -24.12
N LEU A 65 -14.78 -5.87 -23.72
CA LEU A 65 -14.38 -4.61 -24.33
C LEU A 65 -12.97 -4.75 -24.86
N THR A 66 -12.78 -4.41 -26.13
CA THR A 66 -11.47 -4.40 -26.80
C THR A 66 -11.14 -2.98 -27.24
N VAL A 67 -9.88 -2.59 -27.03
CA VAL A 67 -9.32 -1.33 -27.53
C VAL A 67 -8.76 -1.61 -28.91
N THR A 68 -9.20 -0.89 -29.94
CA THR A 68 -8.80 -1.08 -31.34
C THR A 68 -8.14 0.19 -31.88
N GLY A 69 -6.98 0.01 -32.56
CA GLY A 69 -6.20 1.09 -33.15
C GLY A 69 -4.71 0.78 -33.06
N GLU A 70 -3.94 1.37 -33.96
CA GLU A 70 -2.48 1.41 -33.83
C GLU A 70 -2.15 2.42 -32.73
N ASP A 71 -1.13 2.14 -31.91
CA ASP A 71 -0.68 3.01 -30.79
C ASP A 71 -1.77 3.32 -29.73
N ALA A 72 -2.58 2.34 -29.35
CA ALA A 72 -3.67 2.49 -28.37
C ALA A 72 -3.24 2.26 -26.90
N ASP A 73 -1.97 2.09 -26.62
CA ASP A 73 -1.38 1.81 -25.30
C ASP A 73 -1.47 2.98 -24.30
N TRP A 74 -1.87 4.15 -24.80
CA TRP A 74 -2.11 5.33 -23.97
C TRP A 74 -3.43 5.29 -23.19
N LEU A 75 -4.39 4.42 -23.56
CA LEU A 75 -5.69 4.27 -22.90
C LEU A 75 -5.81 2.92 -22.18
N THR A 76 -6.08 2.96 -20.89
CA THR A 76 -6.42 1.80 -20.07
C THR A 76 -7.92 1.77 -19.84
N VAL A 77 -8.54 0.58 -19.93
CA VAL A 77 -9.95 0.35 -19.66
C VAL A 77 -10.11 -0.71 -18.56
N THR A 78 -10.90 -0.43 -17.53
CA THR A 78 -11.04 -1.33 -16.38
C THR A 78 -12.47 -1.31 -15.81
N PRO A 79 -13.13 -2.47 -15.71
CA PRO A 79 -12.78 -3.79 -16.26
C PRO A 79 -12.95 -3.88 -17.77
N ALA A 80 -12.26 -4.81 -18.43
CA ALA A 80 -12.40 -5.08 -19.87
C ALA A 80 -13.39 -6.22 -20.17
N SER A 81 -14.05 -6.79 -19.18
CA SER A 81 -15.10 -7.80 -19.32
C SER A 81 -15.98 -7.87 -18.08
N GLY A 82 -17.17 -8.44 -18.21
CA GLY A 82 -18.08 -8.64 -17.09
C GLY A 82 -19.31 -9.48 -17.48
N THR A 83 -20.22 -9.63 -16.53
CA THR A 83 -21.48 -10.37 -16.69
C THR A 83 -22.62 -9.47 -17.09
N ALA A 84 -23.79 -10.02 -17.40
CA ALA A 84 -25.00 -9.27 -17.70
C ALA A 84 -25.37 -8.25 -16.60
N GLY A 85 -26.01 -7.16 -16.99
CA GLY A 85 -26.51 -6.10 -16.10
C GLY A 85 -25.92 -4.73 -16.41
N SER A 86 -26.11 -3.79 -15.47
CA SER A 86 -25.53 -2.44 -15.56
C SER A 86 -24.03 -2.50 -15.28
N GLN A 87 -23.26 -1.87 -16.12
CA GLN A 87 -21.78 -1.89 -16.10
C GLN A 87 -21.23 -0.49 -15.95
N THR A 88 -20.08 -0.43 -15.31
CA THR A 88 -19.26 0.77 -15.17
C THR A 88 -17.82 0.41 -15.51
N VAL A 89 -17.26 1.11 -16.49
CA VAL A 89 -15.88 0.93 -16.95
C VAL A 89 -15.14 2.24 -16.80
N GLU A 90 -14.00 2.22 -16.14
CA GLU A 90 -13.11 3.36 -16.07
C GLU A 90 -12.25 3.43 -17.35
N LEU A 91 -12.19 4.61 -17.94
CA LEU A 91 -11.31 4.97 -19.04
C LEU A 91 -10.24 5.88 -18.48
N ALA A 92 -8.97 5.46 -18.47
CA ALA A 92 -7.86 6.24 -17.94
C ALA A 92 -6.74 6.38 -18.97
N ALA A 93 -6.39 7.61 -19.32
CA ALA A 93 -5.38 7.91 -20.34
C ALA A 93 -4.03 8.32 -19.72
N ARG A 94 -2.93 7.92 -20.36
CA ARG A 94 -1.60 8.52 -20.13
C ARG A 94 -1.59 9.97 -20.65
N ARG A 95 -0.69 10.82 -20.13
CA ARG A 95 -0.57 12.20 -20.61
C ARG A 95 -0.22 12.25 -22.09
N ASN A 96 -0.78 13.25 -22.79
CA ASN A 96 -0.49 13.51 -24.18
C ASN A 96 0.43 14.74 -24.30
N PHE A 97 1.72 14.50 -24.40
CA PHE A 97 2.71 15.56 -24.67
C PHE A 97 2.94 15.77 -26.16
N GLY A 98 2.35 14.95 -27.01
CA GLY A 98 2.49 15.02 -28.47
C GLY A 98 1.85 16.26 -29.09
N GLU A 99 2.10 16.45 -30.39
CA GLU A 99 1.63 17.60 -31.18
C GLU A 99 0.25 17.37 -31.81
N ALA A 100 -0.41 16.24 -31.52
CA ALA A 100 -1.70 15.86 -32.07
C ALA A 100 -2.64 15.26 -31.03
N GLU A 101 -3.93 15.37 -31.30
CA GLU A 101 -4.94 14.60 -30.57
C GLU A 101 -4.74 13.10 -30.82
N ARG A 102 -5.10 12.30 -29.82
CA ARG A 102 -5.13 10.84 -29.92
C ARG A 102 -6.56 10.37 -29.96
N ILE A 103 -6.87 9.45 -30.86
CA ILE A 103 -8.21 8.89 -31.01
C ILE A 103 -8.10 7.38 -31.01
N VAL A 104 -8.93 6.73 -30.22
CA VAL A 104 -9.04 5.28 -30.15
C VAL A 104 -10.50 4.87 -30.20
N ARG A 105 -10.76 3.71 -30.80
CA ARG A 105 -12.07 3.10 -30.84
C ARG A 105 -12.10 1.90 -29.89
N LEU A 106 -13.09 1.89 -29.01
CA LEU A 106 -13.44 0.77 -28.18
C LEU A 106 -14.54 -0.03 -28.86
N GLU A 107 -14.48 -1.34 -28.77
CA GLU A 107 -15.55 -2.22 -29.25
C GLU A 107 -16.07 -3.05 -28.08
N ILE A 108 -17.32 -2.85 -27.71
CA ILE A 108 -18.02 -3.59 -26.66
C ILE A 108 -18.83 -4.69 -27.32
N SER A 109 -18.53 -5.94 -27.01
CA SER A 109 -19.21 -7.11 -27.55
C SER A 109 -20.07 -7.76 -26.47
N CYS A 110 -21.37 -7.94 -26.76
CA CYS A 110 -22.33 -8.68 -25.94
C CYS A 110 -23.28 -9.46 -26.87
N GLY A 111 -22.75 -10.49 -27.54
CA GLY A 111 -23.50 -11.27 -28.51
C GLY A 111 -22.99 -11.16 -29.94
N LYS A 112 -23.81 -10.72 -30.90
CA LYS A 112 -23.53 -10.86 -32.32
C LYS A 112 -22.75 -9.71 -32.96
N GLN A 113 -23.03 -8.48 -32.59
CA GLN A 113 -22.41 -7.28 -33.19
C GLN A 113 -21.77 -6.42 -32.08
N PRO A 114 -20.52 -5.98 -32.26
CA PRO A 114 -19.89 -5.07 -31.33
C PRO A 114 -20.47 -3.66 -31.46
N ALA A 115 -20.61 -2.96 -30.34
CA ALA A 115 -20.99 -1.56 -30.29
C ALA A 115 -19.74 -0.68 -30.14
N PRO A 116 -19.51 0.32 -31.01
CA PRO A 116 -18.36 1.18 -30.96
C PRO A 116 -18.54 2.32 -29.93
N VAL A 117 -17.44 2.66 -29.26
CA VAL A 117 -17.29 3.87 -28.45
C VAL A 117 -15.98 4.54 -28.86
N THR A 118 -16.01 5.85 -29.08
CA THR A 118 -14.82 6.63 -29.46
C THR A 118 -14.30 7.38 -28.26
N VAL A 119 -13.00 7.30 -28.02
CA VAL A 119 -12.31 8.11 -27.00
C VAL A 119 -11.28 8.99 -27.69
N THR A 120 -11.43 10.32 -27.51
CA THR A 120 -10.50 11.32 -28.01
C THR A 120 -9.75 11.92 -26.84
N GLN A 121 -8.44 12.03 -26.92
CA GLN A 121 -7.64 12.78 -25.98
C GLN A 121 -7.03 13.99 -26.66
N HIS A 122 -7.28 15.16 -26.09
CA HIS A 122 -6.69 16.41 -26.60
C HIS A 122 -5.17 16.41 -26.49
N MET A 123 -4.51 17.21 -27.32
CA MET A 123 -3.13 17.59 -27.13
C MET A 123 -3.03 18.74 -26.11
N THR A 124 -1.86 18.96 -25.54
CA THR A 124 -1.58 20.13 -24.72
C THR A 124 -1.08 21.29 -25.56
N ASP A 125 -1.50 22.52 -25.21
CA ASP A 125 -0.93 23.76 -25.80
C ASP A 125 0.40 24.17 -25.13
N ILE A 126 0.76 23.55 -24.00
CA ILE A 126 1.99 23.86 -23.26
C ILE A 126 3.18 23.33 -24.06
N THR A 127 4.15 24.19 -24.32
CA THR A 127 5.40 23.87 -25.02
C THR A 127 6.63 23.98 -24.12
N ASP A 128 6.49 24.62 -22.96
CA ASP A 128 7.52 24.79 -21.96
C ASP A 128 6.94 24.36 -20.59
N PHE A 129 7.53 23.35 -19.99
CA PHE A 129 7.11 22.73 -18.74
C PHE A 129 8.00 23.10 -17.55
N THR A 130 8.92 24.04 -17.72
CA THR A 130 9.91 24.40 -16.69
C THR A 130 9.25 24.76 -15.35
N ASP A 131 8.17 25.53 -15.37
CA ASP A 131 7.43 25.92 -14.16
C ASP A 131 6.71 24.77 -13.45
N ARG A 132 6.67 23.59 -14.08
CA ARG A 132 6.07 22.37 -13.49
C ARG A 132 7.06 21.58 -12.63
N PHE A 133 8.34 21.91 -12.67
CA PHE A 133 9.40 21.25 -11.94
C PHE A 133 10.00 22.17 -10.89
N ALA A 134 10.36 21.59 -9.74
CA ALA A 134 11.22 22.30 -8.80
C ALA A 134 12.58 22.60 -9.46
N PRO A 135 13.14 23.81 -9.31
CA PRO A 135 14.40 24.17 -9.98
C PRO A 135 15.57 23.25 -9.60
N SER A 136 15.66 22.80 -8.35
CA SER A 136 16.69 21.85 -7.90
C SER A 136 16.51 20.48 -8.57
N PHE A 137 15.26 19.99 -8.70
CA PHE A 137 14.98 18.73 -9.37
C PHE A 137 15.26 18.80 -10.88
N ALA A 138 14.86 19.88 -11.54
CA ALA A 138 15.17 20.11 -12.96
C ALA A 138 16.69 20.09 -13.22
N ARG A 139 17.48 20.75 -12.35
CA ARG A 139 18.96 20.70 -12.45
C ARG A 139 19.50 19.29 -12.25
N GLY A 140 19.00 18.58 -11.24
CA GLY A 140 19.39 17.19 -11.03
C GLY A 140 19.08 16.30 -12.23
N LEU A 141 17.91 16.45 -12.85
CA LEU A 141 17.57 15.74 -14.09
C LEU A 141 18.51 16.09 -15.24
N GLN A 142 18.97 17.34 -15.34
CA GLN A 142 19.98 17.73 -16.31
C GLN A 142 21.35 17.12 -16.00
N GLU A 143 21.77 17.10 -14.74
CA GLU A 143 23.05 16.48 -14.31
C GLU A 143 23.06 14.97 -14.59
N MET A 144 21.91 14.29 -14.41
CA MET A 144 21.74 12.88 -14.77
C MET A 144 21.60 12.63 -16.29
N GLY A 145 21.49 13.68 -17.10
CA GLY A 145 21.30 13.56 -18.54
C GLY A 145 19.89 13.13 -18.97
N HIS A 146 18.89 13.29 -18.09
CA HIS A 146 17.49 13.03 -18.43
C HIS A 146 16.86 14.16 -19.23
N ILE A 147 17.33 15.39 -19.05
CA ILE A 147 16.92 16.56 -19.85
C ILE A 147 18.16 17.33 -20.29
N TYR A 148 18.01 18.10 -21.37
CA TYR A 148 19.14 18.85 -21.93
C TYR A 148 19.36 20.18 -21.22
N ASP A 149 18.30 20.89 -20.88
CA ASP A 149 18.34 22.26 -20.31
C ASP A 149 17.31 22.36 -19.18
N SER A 150 17.79 22.54 -17.96
CA SER A 150 16.92 22.73 -16.78
C SER A 150 16.15 24.05 -16.77
N GLY A 151 16.59 25.02 -17.57
CA GLY A 151 15.91 26.32 -17.78
C GLY A 151 14.82 26.28 -18.86
N LYS A 152 14.69 25.16 -19.60
CA LYS A 152 13.66 25.00 -20.65
C LYS A 152 13.31 23.53 -20.87
N ILE A 153 12.33 23.03 -20.15
CA ILE A 153 11.82 21.65 -20.30
C ILE A 153 10.79 21.60 -21.42
N SER A 154 11.14 20.94 -22.51
CA SER A 154 10.32 20.86 -23.73
C SER A 154 9.32 19.71 -23.69
N ARG A 155 8.39 19.65 -24.66
CA ARG A 155 7.52 18.48 -24.89
C ARG A 155 8.32 17.20 -25.10
N GLN A 156 9.42 17.26 -25.83
CA GLN A 156 10.25 16.10 -26.09
C GLN A 156 10.89 15.57 -24.80
N ASP A 157 11.32 16.44 -23.89
CA ASP A 157 11.79 16.05 -22.58
C ASP A 157 10.67 15.36 -21.79
N MET A 158 9.44 15.89 -21.83
CA MET A 158 8.28 15.30 -21.14
C MET A 158 7.92 13.92 -21.68
N GLU A 159 7.98 13.70 -23.00
CA GLU A 159 7.79 12.38 -23.61
C GLU A 159 8.86 11.39 -23.15
N TYR A 160 10.11 11.84 -23.04
CA TYR A 160 11.20 11.02 -22.53
C TYR A 160 10.99 10.71 -21.03
N LEU A 161 10.74 11.73 -20.19
CA LEU A 161 10.57 11.59 -18.75
C LEU A 161 9.39 10.65 -18.41
N ALA A 162 8.30 10.71 -19.16
CA ALA A 162 7.15 9.81 -18.97
C ALA A 162 7.50 8.31 -19.13
N ASN A 163 8.60 8.01 -19.84
CA ASN A 163 9.08 6.65 -20.07
C ASN A 163 10.27 6.24 -19.20
N VAL A 164 10.78 7.12 -18.35
CA VAL A 164 11.83 6.80 -17.38
C VAL A 164 11.27 5.81 -16.36
N ILE A 165 11.96 4.69 -16.18
CA ILE A 165 11.52 3.60 -15.31
C ILE A 165 12.22 3.56 -13.95
N LYS A 166 13.30 4.33 -13.81
CA LYS A 166 14.15 4.31 -12.62
C LYS A 166 14.82 5.67 -12.43
N LEU A 167 14.75 6.18 -11.19
CA LEU A 167 15.52 7.30 -10.69
C LEU A 167 16.22 6.85 -9.41
N ASP A 168 17.53 6.72 -9.45
CA ASP A 168 18.39 6.34 -8.32
C ASP A 168 19.41 7.42 -8.05
N ASP A 169 19.98 7.37 -6.85
CA ASP A 169 21.14 8.16 -6.42
C ASP A 169 20.92 9.69 -6.53
N LEU A 170 19.68 10.13 -6.18
CA LEU A 170 19.37 11.56 -6.15
C LEU A 170 20.17 12.32 -5.09
N SER A 171 20.88 11.64 -4.18
CA SER A 171 21.79 12.20 -3.19
C SER A 171 23.12 12.71 -3.78
N GLU A 172 23.48 12.31 -5.00
CA GLU A 172 24.74 12.70 -5.64
C GLU A 172 24.71 14.08 -6.32
N TYR A 173 23.59 14.81 -6.21
CA TYR A 173 23.46 16.13 -6.85
C TYR A 173 24.37 17.19 -6.21
N THR A 174 24.84 18.11 -7.05
CA THR A 174 25.72 19.21 -6.62
C THR A 174 25.01 20.23 -5.73
N GLU A 175 23.68 20.30 -5.80
CA GLU A 175 22.84 21.17 -4.96
C GLU A 175 21.81 20.38 -4.17
N PRO A 176 21.41 20.86 -2.96
CA PRO A 176 20.41 20.22 -2.14
C PRO A 176 19.09 20.01 -2.88
N LEU A 177 18.61 18.75 -2.93
CA LEU A 177 17.33 18.41 -3.50
C LEU A 177 16.24 18.54 -2.43
N THR A 178 15.51 19.67 -2.45
CA THR A 178 14.51 19.99 -1.43
C THR A 178 13.07 19.67 -1.83
N SER A 179 12.83 19.38 -3.13
CA SER A 179 11.51 19.07 -3.66
C SER A 179 11.60 18.21 -4.91
N LEU A 180 10.69 17.26 -5.06
CA LEU A 180 10.49 16.46 -6.27
C LEU A 180 9.24 16.90 -7.05
N GLN A 181 8.83 18.19 -6.97
CA GLN A 181 7.76 18.69 -7.84
C GLN A 181 8.10 18.40 -9.30
N GLY A 182 7.18 17.76 -10.03
CA GLY A 182 7.40 17.26 -11.40
C GLY A 182 7.55 15.73 -11.48
N ILE A 183 7.71 15.04 -10.34
CA ILE A 183 7.82 13.57 -10.31
C ILE A 183 6.54 12.89 -10.82
N GLU A 184 5.40 13.53 -10.73
CA GLU A 184 4.12 13.04 -11.23
C GLU A 184 4.07 12.85 -12.75
N TYR A 185 5.04 13.41 -13.48
CA TYR A 185 5.16 13.25 -14.93
C TYR A 185 5.91 11.97 -15.34
N PHE A 186 6.54 11.27 -14.42
CA PHE A 186 7.28 10.03 -14.65
C PHE A 186 6.34 8.82 -14.63
N GLU A 187 5.38 8.74 -15.54
CA GLU A 187 4.28 7.77 -15.50
C GLU A 187 4.71 6.30 -15.52
N SER A 188 5.89 6.00 -16.07
CA SER A 188 6.46 4.65 -16.14
C SER A 188 7.41 4.33 -14.99
N LEU A 189 7.62 5.26 -14.04
CA LEU A 189 8.58 5.09 -12.96
C LEU A 189 8.21 3.90 -12.07
N ARG A 190 9.14 2.96 -11.93
CA ARG A 190 9.00 1.75 -11.14
C ARG A 190 9.83 1.77 -9.86
N LYS A 191 10.95 2.49 -9.89
CA LYS A 191 11.82 2.67 -8.76
C LYS A 191 12.21 4.14 -8.60
N LEU A 192 12.03 4.65 -7.39
CA LEU A 192 12.51 5.95 -6.96
C LEU A 192 13.35 5.78 -5.70
N ASP A 193 14.60 6.21 -5.75
CA ASP A 193 15.47 6.33 -4.61
C ASP A 193 15.90 7.79 -4.45
N CYS A 194 15.34 8.43 -3.43
CA CYS A 194 15.64 9.79 -3.03
C CYS A 194 16.13 9.86 -1.59
N SER A 195 16.70 8.77 -1.09
CA SER A 195 17.30 8.73 0.25
C SER A 195 18.51 9.65 0.37
N ASP A 196 18.80 10.08 1.60
CA ASP A 196 19.95 10.94 1.92
C ASP A 196 19.97 12.26 1.12
N THR A 197 18.78 12.83 0.87
CA THR A 197 18.59 14.15 0.26
C THR A 197 18.15 15.18 1.32
N ASP A 198 17.80 16.39 0.90
CA ASP A 198 17.27 17.44 1.79
C ASP A 198 15.75 17.63 1.61
N LEU A 199 15.04 16.59 1.17
CA LEU A 199 13.60 16.64 0.98
C LEU A 199 12.87 16.88 2.31
N THR A 200 11.99 17.88 2.32
CA THR A 200 11.16 18.21 3.49
C THR A 200 9.74 17.66 3.39
N GLU A 201 9.29 17.38 2.18
CA GLU A 201 8.00 16.75 1.89
C GLU A 201 8.09 15.86 0.64
N LEU A 202 7.29 14.80 0.61
CA LEU A 202 7.16 13.93 -0.55
C LEU A 202 5.70 13.48 -0.71
N VAL A 203 5.12 13.82 -1.86
CA VAL A 203 3.75 13.44 -2.22
C VAL A 203 3.77 12.72 -3.55
N ILE A 204 3.44 11.42 -3.54
CA ILE A 204 3.38 10.57 -4.74
C ILE A 204 2.07 9.77 -4.70
N ARG A 205 0.96 10.43 -4.98
CA ARG A 205 -0.37 9.79 -4.94
C ARG A 205 -0.72 9.13 -6.26
N ASN A 206 -1.44 8.01 -6.18
CA ASN A 206 -2.03 7.34 -7.35
C ASN A 206 -1.02 7.04 -8.46
N HIS A 207 0.27 6.81 -8.11
CA HIS A 207 1.28 6.49 -9.12
C HIS A 207 1.09 5.04 -9.59
N PRO A 208 0.76 4.82 -10.89
CA PRO A 208 0.26 3.52 -11.34
C PRO A 208 1.36 2.45 -11.42
N SER A 209 2.60 2.88 -11.64
CA SER A 209 3.72 1.99 -11.99
C SER A 209 4.77 1.83 -10.90
N LEU A 210 4.74 2.68 -9.84
CA LEU A 210 5.77 2.71 -8.81
C LEU A 210 5.73 1.41 -7.98
N ILE A 211 6.86 0.70 -7.95
CA ILE A 211 7.03 -0.59 -7.26
C ILE A 211 7.89 -0.44 -6.01
N GLU A 212 8.94 0.38 -6.08
CA GLU A 212 9.90 0.61 -5.01
C GLU A 212 10.06 2.10 -4.75
N LEU A 213 9.93 2.50 -3.49
CA LEU A 213 10.20 3.86 -3.02
C LEU A 213 11.16 3.80 -1.84
N HIS A 214 12.30 4.47 -1.98
CA HIS A 214 13.29 4.68 -0.94
C HIS A 214 13.42 6.18 -0.69
N CYS A 215 13.17 6.62 0.54
CA CYS A 215 13.22 8.02 0.97
C CYS A 215 13.65 8.10 2.45
N SER A 216 14.69 7.36 2.78
CA SER A 216 15.24 7.27 4.13
C SER A 216 16.29 8.34 4.39
N SER A 217 16.51 8.68 5.66
CA SER A 217 17.51 9.68 6.08
C SER A 217 17.26 11.10 5.53
N ASP A 218 16.01 11.44 5.28
CA ASP A 218 15.58 12.75 4.83
C ASP A 218 14.83 13.51 5.95
N PRO A 219 14.83 14.84 5.96
CA PRO A 219 14.08 15.64 6.92
C PRO A 219 12.57 15.74 6.54
N ILE A 220 12.03 14.73 5.84
CA ILE A 220 10.61 14.70 5.48
C ILE A 220 9.75 14.56 6.73
N THR A 221 8.74 15.43 6.84
CA THR A 221 7.78 15.43 7.95
C THR A 221 6.46 14.74 7.62
N SER A 222 6.18 14.55 6.33
CA SER A 222 4.99 13.83 5.86
C SER A 222 5.26 13.09 4.56
N LEU A 223 4.69 11.89 4.43
CA LEU A 223 4.75 11.07 3.23
C LEU A 223 3.35 10.58 2.86
N ASP A 224 2.92 10.88 1.64
CA ASP A 224 1.65 10.40 1.13
C ASP A 224 1.86 9.64 -0.20
N VAL A 225 1.73 8.31 -0.11
CA VAL A 225 1.80 7.37 -1.24
C VAL A 225 0.45 6.72 -1.52
N SER A 226 -0.64 7.34 -1.04
CA SER A 226 -1.98 6.79 -1.18
C SER A 226 -2.35 6.49 -2.63
N GLY A 227 -2.98 5.34 -2.85
CA GLY A 227 -3.39 4.90 -4.19
C GLY A 227 -2.27 4.36 -5.09
N CYS A 228 -1.03 4.23 -4.60
CA CYS A 228 0.05 3.56 -5.32
C CYS A 228 -0.16 2.05 -5.28
N THR A 229 -1.09 1.54 -6.09
CA THR A 229 -1.56 0.15 -6.04
C THR A 229 -0.50 -0.88 -6.43
N ALA A 230 0.53 -0.47 -7.19
CA ALA A 230 1.64 -1.33 -7.59
C ALA A 230 2.82 -1.35 -6.60
N LEU A 231 2.84 -0.44 -5.61
CA LEU A 231 3.93 -0.29 -4.66
C LEU A 231 4.08 -1.53 -3.80
N LYS A 232 5.31 -2.10 -3.75
CA LYS A 232 5.65 -3.32 -3.02
C LYS A 232 6.59 -3.06 -1.84
N THR A 233 7.54 -2.15 -2.02
CA THR A 233 8.55 -1.83 -1.02
C THR A 233 8.56 -0.34 -0.74
N LEU A 234 8.47 0.01 0.55
CA LEU A 234 8.57 1.38 1.04
C LEU A 234 9.61 1.43 2.16
N THR A 235 10.66 2.23 1.98
CA THR A 235 11.62 2.54 3.04
C THR A 235 11.65 4.03 3.31
N CYS A 236 11.42 4.42 4.57
CA CYS A 236 11.36 5.80 5.03
C CYS A 236 11.88 5.96 6.47
N TYR A 237 12.88 5.15 6.82
CA TYR A 237 13.49 5.14 8.15
C TYR A 237 14.48 6.31 8.36
N ASN A 238 14.84 6.59 9.61
CA ASN A 238 15.74 7.68 10.00
C ASN A 238 15.29 9.04 9.44
N SER A 239 14.00 9.34 9.53
CA SER A 239 13.39 10.56 9.01
C SER A 239 12.68 11.35 10.13
N GLU A 240 12.18 12.54 9.83
CA GLU A 240 11.36 13.33 10.77
C GLU A 240 9.85 13.11 10.55
N LEU A 241 9.48 11.98 9.98
CA LEU A 241 8.16 11.67 9.47
C LEU A 241 7.10 11.55 10.59
N ALA A 242 6.30 12.59 10.77
CA ALA A 242 5.21 12.60 11.73
C ALA A 242 3.95 11.89 11.22
N SER A 243 3.79 11.77 9.89
CA SER A 243 2.64 11.12 9.26
C SER A 243 3.02 10.33 8.00
N LEU A 244 2.45 9.14 7.87
CA LEU A 244 2.58 8.25 6.71
C LEU A 244 1.21 7.78 6.25
N ASN A 245 0.86 8.05 4.99
CA ASN A 245 -0.38 7.59 4.38
C ASN A 245 -0.10 6.57 3.28
N VAL A 246 -0.44 5.31 3.54
CA VAL A 246 -0.31 4.15 2.63
C VAL A 246 -1.67 3.61 2.19
N SER A 247 -2.75 4.40 2.33
CA SER A 247 -4.10 3.95 1.98
C SER A 247 -4.20 3.58 0.50
N GLY A 248 -4.80 2.43 0.20
CA GLY A 248 -4.92 1.92 -1.18
C GLY A 248 -3.65 1.27 -1.75
N CYS A 249 -2.54 1.17 -1.01
CA CYS A 249 -1.34 0.46 -1.42
C CYS A 249 -1.52 -1.07 -1.24
N THR A 250 -2.42 -1.66 -2.00
CA THR A 250 -2.86 -3.05 -1.81
C THR A 250 -1.80 -4.10 -2.12
N SER A 251 -0.79 -3.75 -2.95
CA SER A 251 0.34 -4.64 -3.29
C SER A 251 1.53 -4.51 -2.34
N LEU A 252 1.46 -3.61 -1.33
CA LEU A 252 2.58 -3.33 -0.44
C LEU A 252 2.91 -4.55 0.41
N GLN A 253 4.17 -5.01 0.30
CA GLN A 253 4.69 -6.22 0.94
C GLN A 253 5.62 -5.90 2.11
N GLU A 254 6.34 -4.79 2.01
CA GLU A 254 7.36 -4.40 2.96
C GLU A 254 7.30 -2.91 3.29
N ILE A 255 7.29 -2.59 4.59
CA ILE A 255 7.42 -1.23 5.12
C ILE A 255 8.55 -1.21 6.14
N MET A 256 9.56 -0.37 5.89
CA MET A 256 10.59 0.00 6.85
C MET A 256 10.47 1.48 7.20
N ALA A 257 9.90 1.76 8.38
CA ALA A 257 9.60 3.11 8.88
C ALA A 257 10.11 3.30 10.32
N TYR A 258 11.23 2.66 10.66
CA TYR A 258 11.82 2.77 11.99
C TYR A 258 12.59 4.10 12.16
N ARG A 259 12.73 4.56 13.43
CA ARG A 259 13.40 5.84 13.74
C ARG A 259 12.87 7.01 12.93
N ALA A 260 11.57 7.08 12.78
CA ALA A 260 10.84 8.24 12.32
C ALA A 260 10.20 8.92 13.55
N GLN A 261 9.24 9.79 13.37
CA GLN A 261 8.51 10.45 14.47
C GLN A 261 7.01 10.15 14.41
N LEU A 262 6.66 8.97 13.88
CA LEU A 262 5.28 8.55 13.71
C LEU A 262 4.57 8.44 15.06
N THR A 263 3.41 9.06 15.19
CA THR A 263 2.55 8.97 16.37
C THR A 263 1.40 7.97 16.20
N SER A 264 1.06 7.66 14.96
CA SER A 264 0.10 6.62 14.57
C SER A 264 0.46 6.03 13.21
N LEU A 265 0.09 4.77 12.99
CA LEU A 265 0.26 4.11 11.69
C LEU A 265 -0.95 3.23 11.40
N ASP A 266 -1.56 3.40 10.22
CA ASP A 266 -2.68 2.60 9.73
C ASP A 266 -2.26 1.88 8.43
N VAL A 267 -2.05 0.56 8.52
CA VAL A 267 -1.74 -0.32 7.39
C VAL A 267 -2.90 -1.27 7.06
N SER A 268 -4.10 -0.99 7.55
CA SER A 268 -5.27 -1.86 7.39
C SER A 268 -5.68 -2.10 5.94
N GLY A 269 -5.30 -1.21 5.02
CA GLY A 269 -5.53 -1.35 3.58
C GLY A 269 -4.44 -2.11 2.82
N CYS A 270 -3.30 -2.43 3.46
CA CYS A 270 -2.15 -3.09 2.83
C CYS A 270 -2.33 -4.62 2.88
N SER A 271 -3.24 -5.14 2.06
CA SER A 271 -3.67 -6.55 2.10
C SER A 271 -2.58 -7.57 1.73
N SER A 272 -1.47 -7.13 1.15
CA SER A 272 -0.32 -7.97 0.79
C SER A 272 0.86 -7.87 1.76
N LEU A 273 0.73 -7.10 2.85
CA LEU A 273 1.85 -6.76 3.75
C LEU A 273 2.37 -8.00 4.48
N GLN A 274 3.68 -8.27 4.34
CA GLN A 274 4.39 -9.40 4.93
C GLN A 274 5.41 -8.98 6.00
N TYR A 275 6.01 -7.82 5.83
CA TYR A 275 7.05 -7.28 6.71
C TYR A 275 6.72 -5.85 7.12
N LEU A 276 6.66 -5.59 8.42
CA LEU A 276 6.49 -4.26 8.99
C LEU A 276 7.52 -4.02 10.08
N ASP A 277 8.40 -3.05 9.86
CA ASP A 277 9.28 -2.49 10.87
C ASP A 277 8.95 -1.02 11.12
N CYS A 278 8.40 -0.73 12.30
CA CYS A 278 8.06 0.61 12.77
C CYS A 278 8.64 0.89 14.16
N ASN A 279 9.81 0.34 14.44
CA ASN A 279 10.54 0.50 15.69
C ASN A 279 10.95 1.95 15.96
N GLU A 280 11.22 2.24 17.24
CA GLU A 280 11.81 3.51 17.66
C GLU A 280 11.05 4.73 17.09
N ASN A 281 9.72 4.73 17.27
CA ASN A 281 8.80 5.82 16.92
C ASN A 281 8.08 6.34 18.19
N GLY A 282 7.11 7.20 18.01
CA GLY A 282 6.21 7.65 19.08
C GLY A 282 4.81 7.06 18.96
N LEU A 283 4.66 5.87 18.40
CA LEU A 283 3.35 5.28 18.10
C LEU A 283 2.53 5.05 19.38
N THR A 284 1.37 5.65 19.43
CA THR A 284 0.33 5.35 20.43
C THR A 284 -0.80 4.49 19.85
N SER A 285 -0.83 4.33 18.52
CA SER A 285 -1.81 3.52 17.79
C SER A 285 -1.17 2.87 16.57
N LEU A 286 -1.39 1.56 16.41
CA LEU A 286 -1.00 0.77 15.24
C LEU A 286 -2.19 -0.09 14.80
N LYS A 287 -2.65 0.09 13.55
CA LYS A 287 -3.77 -0.66 12.98
C LYS A 287 -3.28 -1.63 11.92
N LEU A 288 -3.52 -2.93 12.15
CA LEU A 288 -3.07 -4.06 11.34
C LEU A 288 -4.24 -4.83 10.69
N SER A 289 -5.49 -4.38 10.85
CA SER A 289 -6.67 -5.13 10.37
C SER A 289 -6.58 -5.36 8.86
N GLY A 290 -6.73 -6.61 8.41
CA GLY A 290 -6.60 -7.01 7.02
C GLY A 290 -5.20 -7.44 6.58
N SER A 291 -4.19 -7.30 7.43
CA SER A 291 -2.81 -7.75 7.16
C SER A 291 -2.64 -9.25 7.44
N SER A 292 -3.53 -10.08 6.92
CA SER A 292 -3.49 -11.54 7.15
C SER A 292 -2.17 -12.21 6.68
N PRO A 293 -1.48 -11.76 5.62
CA PRO A 293 -0.19 -12.34 5.22
C PRO A 293 1.01 -11.81 6.02
N LEU A 294 0.82 -10.94 7.03
CA LEU A 294 1.91 -10.40 7.83
C LEU A 294 2.66 -11.53 8.56
N GLN A 295 3.97 -11.63 8.29
CA GLN A 295 4.86 -12.66 8.85
C GLN A 295 5.79 -12.08 9.91
N HIS A 296 6.25 -10.86 9.70
CA HIS A 296 7.19 -10.19 10.57
C HIS A 296 6.63 -8.83 11.02
N LEU A 297 6.53 -8.64 12.34
CA LEU A 297 6.11 -7.38 12.95
C LEU A 297 7.16 -6.93 13.97
N SER A 298 7.73 -5.76 13.76
CA SER A 298 8.63 -5.11 14.68
C SER A 298 8.09 -3.73 15.01
N CYS A 299 7.64 -3.53 16.26
CA CYS A 299 7.06 -2.28 16.75
C CYS A 299 7.61 -1.91 18.14
N ASN A 300 8.84 -2.32 18.43
CA ASN A 300 9.48 -2.06 19.72
C ASN A 300 9.79 -0.57 19.95
N LYS A 301 10.00 -0.18 21.21
CA LYS A 301 10.30 1.20 21.61
C LYS A 301 9.30 2.21 21.05
N ASN A 302 8.04 2.01 21.42
CA ASN A 302 6.93 2.88 21.09
C ASN A 302 6.11 3.21 22.37
N GLY A 303 4.97 3.88 22.20
CA GLY A 303 4.04 4.19 23.28
C GLY A 303 2.72 3.41 23.22
N LEU A 304 2.73 2.21 22.62
CA LEU A 304 1.52 1.42 22.41
C LEU A 304 0.96 0.92 23.73
N THR A 305 -0.31 1.22 23.99
CA THR A 305 -1.06 0.70 25.15
C THR A 305 -1.92 -0.51 24.81
N ALA A 306 -2.19 -0.73 23.53
CA ALA A 306 -2.90 -1.89 23.00
C ALA A 306 -2.35 -2.26 21.62
N LEU A 307 -2.35 -3.55 21.29
CA LEU A 307 -1.96 -4.09 20.00
C LEU A 307 -2.93 -5.21 19.62
N SER A 308 -3.72 -4.97 18.57
CA SER A 308 -4.65 -5.99 18.04
C SER A 308 -3.99 -6.78 16.92
N LEU A 309 -3.85 -8.09 17.12
CA LEU A 309 -3.28 -9.04 16.17
C LEU A 309 -4.38 -9.90 15.51
N SER A 310 -5.64 -9.52 15.67
CA SER A 310 -6.77 -10.24 15.09
C SER A 310 -6.65 -10.34 13.57
N GLY A 311 -6.64 -11.57 13.06
CA GLY A 311 -6.48 -11.86 11.64
C GLY A 311 -5.03 -11.98 11.14
N CYS A 312 -4.01 -11.67 11.95
CA CYS A 312 -2.60 -11.82 11.59
C CYS A 312 -2.10 -13.27 11.79
N THR A 313 -2.78 -14.23 11.17
CA THR A 313 -2.56 -15.67 11.40
C THR A 313 -1.25 -16.22 10.82
N SER A 314 -0.59 -15.45 9.94
CA SER A 314 0.67 -15.84 9.30
C SER A 314 1.93 -15.39 10.07
N LEU A 315 1.77 -14.68 11.20
CA LEU A 315 2.88 -14.19 12.00
C LEU A 315 3.85 -15.32 12.39
N THR A 316 5.12 -15.12 12.10
CA THR A 316 6.24 -15.97 12.48
C THR A 316 7.13 -15.33 13.52
N GLU A 317 7.26 -14.00 13.49
CA GLU A 317 8.10 -13.24 14.40
C GLU A 317 7.41 -11.93 14.81
N VAL A 318 7.38 -11.67 16.11
CA VAL A 318 6.85 -10.41 16.68
C VAL A 318 7.84 -9.87 17.71
N ASP A 319 8.21 -8.62 17.54
CA ASP A 319 8.91 -7.81 18.53
C ASP A 319 8.07 -6.57 18.86
N CYS A 320 7.46 -6.57 20.07
CA CYS A 320 6.72 -5.46 20.62
C CYS A 320 7.27 -5.00 21.98
N THR A 321 8.57 -5.18 22.17
CA THR A 321 9.27 -4.82 23.42
C THR A 321 9.26 -3.32 23.66
N ASP A 322 9.49 -2.90 24.91
CA ASP A 322 9.59 -1.49 25.29
C ASP A 322 8.34 -0.67 24.86
N ASN A 323 7.15 -1.13 25.28
CA ASN A 323 5.87 -0.47 25.06
C ASN A 323 5.10 -0.35 26.39
N GLN A 324 3.81 -0.04 26.33
CA GLN A 324 2.92 0.08 27.51
C GLN A 324 1.74 -0.90 27.41
N LEU A 325 1.93 -2.03 26.76
CA LEU A 325 0.89 -3.03 26.52
C LEU A 325 0.45 -3.69 27.84
N THR A 326 -0.85 -3.81 28.06
CA THR A 326 -1.43 -4.44 29.25
C THR A 326 -1.91 -5.87 29.01
N GLU A 327 -2.18 -6.21 27.76
CA GLU A 327 -2.60 -7.55 27.32
C GLU A 327 -2.12 -7.85 25.91
N LEU A 328 -1.88 -9.12 25.63
CA LEU A 328 -1.59 -9.64 24.28
C LEU A 328 -2.31 -10.97 24.07
N ASP A 329 -2.94 -11.10 22.88
CA ASP A 329 -3.61 -12.33 22.47
C ASP A 329 -3.03 -12.85 21.14
N PHE A 330 -2.31 -13.98 21.23
CA PHE A 330 -1.74 -14.70 20.10
C PHE A 330 -2.50 -16.01 19.79
N SER A 331 -3.72 -16.18 20.29
CA SER A 331 -4.47 -17.45 20.14
C SER A 331 -4.72 -17.90 18.69
N GLY A 332 -4.63 -16.95 17.74
CA GLY A 332 -4.74 -17.25 16.29
C GLY A 332 -3.40 -17.49 15.58
N CYS A 333 -2.25 -17.33 16.26
CA CYS A 333 -0.92 -17.26 15.63
C CYS A 333 -0.18 -18.61 15.71
N SER A 334 -0.74 -19.66 15.10
CA SER A 334 -0.15 -21.01 15.15
C SER A 334 1.22 -21.16 14.46
N SER A 335 1.57 -20.20 13.60
CA SER A 335 2.86 -20.14 12.90
C SER A 335 3.95 -19.40 13.67
N LEU A 336 3.61 -18.75 14.80
CA LEU A 336 4.54 -17.92 15.56
C LEU A 336 5.72 -18.75 16.09
N ILE A 337 6.93 -18.32 15.77
CA ILE A 337 8.19 -18.99 16.12
C ILE A 337 8.92 -18.20 17.21
N ILE A 338 8.97 -16.87 17.11
CA ILE A 338 9.66 -15.98 18.05
C ILE A 338 8.70 -14.90 18.50
N LEU A 339 8.62 -14.72 19.82
CA LEU A 339 7.89 -13.63 20.46
C LEU A 339 8.79 -12.91 21.45
N SER A 340 8.98 -11.61 21.25
CA SER A 340 9.62 -10.70 22.18
C SER A 340 8.59 -9.64 22.62
N CYS A 341 8.19 -9.65 23.89
CA CYS A 341 7.24 -8.72 24.48
C CYS A 341 7.67 -8.21 25.85
N TYR A 342 8.98 -8.27 26.15
CA TYR A 342 9.54 -7.81 27.41
C TYR A 342 9.43 -6.27 27.57
N ASN A 343 9.61 -5.76 28.81
CA ASN A 343 9.47 -4.35 29.13
C ASN A 343 8.10 -3.78 28.68
N ASN A 344 7.03 -4.39 29.16
CA ASN A 344 5.66 -3.93 28.98
C ASN A 344 4.92 -3.91 30.34
N GLN A 345 3.61 -3.79 30.34
CA GLN A 345 2.76 -3.80 31.52
C GLN A 345 1.77 -4.98 31.47
N LEU A 346 2.17 -6.10 30.82
CA LEU A 346 1.28 -7.23 30.57
C LEU A 346 0.82 -7.87 31.88
N THR A 347 -0.47 -7.90 32.06
CA THR A 347 -1.16 -8.68 33.11
C THR A 347 -1.68 -10.01 32.56
N THR A 348 -1.84 -10.11 31.24
CA THR A 348 -2.27 -11.32 30.53
C THR A 348 -1.48 -11.50 29.23
N LEU A 349 -1.09 -12.75 28.95
CA LEU A 349 -0.46 -13.17 27.71
C LEU A 349 -1.09 -14.50 27.26
N ASN A 350 -1.89 -14.45 26.21
CA ASN A 350 -2.56 -15.63 25.67
C ASN A 350 -1.73 -16.26 24.54
N LEU A 351 -1.18 -17.44 24.76
CA LEU A 351 -0.38 -18.22 23.81
C LEU A 351 -1.09 -19.51 23.34
N SER A 352 -2.39 -19.64 23.61
CA SER A 352 -3.14 -20.82 23.18
C SER A 352 -3.05 -20.99 21.66
N ASN A 353 -2.72 -22.21 21.22
CA ASN A 353 -2.44 -22.56 19.81
C ASN A 353 -1.10 -22.06 19.23
N CYS A 354 -0.21 -21.42 19.97
CA CYS A 354 1.15 -21.09 19.50
C CYS A 354 2.05 -22.33 19.43
N THR A 355 1.63 -23.35 18.68
CA THR A 355 2.28 -24.68 18.64
C THR A 355 3.64 -24.69 17.93
N SER A 356 4.00 -23.61 17.25
CA SER A 356 5.30 -23.44 16.58
C SER A 356 6.30 -22.62 17.37
N LEU A 357 5.91 -22.06 18.54
CA LEU A 357 6.74 -21.15 19.32
C LEU A 357 8.00 -21.85 19.84
N MET A 358 9.16 -21.27 19.49
CA MET A 358 10.49 -21.75 19.86
C MET A 358 11.22 -20.80 20.82
N GLY A 359 10.95 -19.51 20.75
CA GLY A 359 11.53 -18.49 21.61
C GLY A 359 10.47 -17.56 22.17
N LEU A 360 10.48 -17.35 23.49
CA LEU A 360 9.62 -16.43 24.21
C LEU A 360 10.45 -15.58 25.18
N ALA A 361 10.37 -14.26 25.02
CA ALA A 361 10.86 -13.28 25.95
C ALA A 361 9.70 -12.42 26.43
N CYS A 362 9.26 -12.61 27.66
CA CYS A 362 8.16 -11.88 28.32
C CYS A 362 8.54 -11.37 29.71
N ASP A 363 9.84 -11.23 29.94
CA ASP A 363 10.37 -10.67 31.17
C ASP A 363 9.99 -9.20 31.36
N SER A 364 10.14 -8.70 32.60
CA SER A 364 9.84 -7.29 32.93
C SER A 364 8.42 -6.87 32.54
N ASN A 365 7.44 -7.63 33.04
CA ASN A 365 6.00 -7.41 32.86
C ASN A 365 5.27 -7.50 34.22
N GLN A 366 3.95 -7.58 34.20
CA GLN A 366 3.09 -7.71 35.39
C GLN A 366 2.32 -9.05 35.41
N LEU A 367 2.92 -10.10 34.81
CA LEU A 367 2.26 -11.40 34.70
C LEU A 367 2.17 -12.12 36.07
N PRO A 368 0.98 -12.54 36.51
CA PRO A 368 0.81 -13.35 37.70
C PRO A 368 1.14 -14.83 37.46
N SER A 369 1.08 -15.28 36.22
CA SER A 369 1.35 -16.64 35.78
C SER A 369 1.53 -16.68 34.27
N LEU A 370 1.98 -17.81 33.75
CA LEU A 370 2.15 -18.03 32.31
C LEU A 370 1.63 -19.41 31.90
N ASP A 371 0.90 -19.50 30.80
CA ASP A 371 0.49 -20.77 30.19
C ASP A 371 1.24 -21.02 28.87
N ILE A 372 2.13 -22.02 28.87
CA ILE A 372 2.88 -22.49 27.70
C ILE A 372 2.53 -23.95 27.37
N SER A 373 1.39 -24.47 27.85
CA SER A 373 1.01 -25.88 27.72
C SER A 373 0.95 -26.34 26.25
N THR A 374 0.58 -25.45 25.33
CA THR A 374 0.52 -25.72 23.88
C THR A 374 1.84 -25.50 23.16
N CYS A 375 2.82 -24.80 23.78
CA CYS A 375 4.10 -24.40 23.17
C CYS A 375 5.17 -25.50 23.20
N THR A 376 4.83 -26.71 22.76
CA THR A 376 5.68 -27.91 22.93
C THR A 376 7.01 -27.88 22.17
N LYS A 377 7.21 -26.90 21.29
CA LYS A 377 8.47 -26.68 20.57
C LYS A 377 9.38 -25.64 21.23
N LEU A 378 8.98 -25.07 22.38
CA LEU A 378 9.72 -24.01 23.05
C LEU A 378 11.14 -24.49 23.42
N ARG A 379 12.14 -23.67 23.14
CA ARG A 379 13.57 -23.92 23.39
C ARG A 379 14.25 -22.82 24.20
N ALA A 380 13.65 -21.64 24.25
CA ALA A 380 14.15 -20.51 25.04
C ALA A 380 12.99 -19.80 25.70
N LEU A 381 13.10 -19.57 27.00
CA LEU A 381 12.13 -18.85 27.81
C LEU A 381 12.85 -17.83 28.69
N MET A 382 12.49 -16.56 28.57
CA MET A 382 12.84 -15.46 29.45
C MET A 382 11.55 -14.89 30.04
N CYS A 383 11.39 -14.93 31.36
CA CYS A 383 10.16 -14.49 32.03
C CYS A 383 10.43 -13.87 33.41
N GLU A 384 11.67 -13.45 33.66
CA GLU A 384 12.06 -12.79 34.92
C GLU A 384 11.35 -11.44 35.12
N ASN A 385 11.51 -10.86 36.31
CA ASN A 385 10.92 -9.56 36.65
C ASN A 385 9.40 -9.47 36.43
N ASN A 386 8.69 -10.58 36.65
CA ASN A 386 7.24 -10.63 36.77
C ASN A 386 6.85 -10.89 38.23
N PRO A 387 5.69 -10.39 38.73
CA PRO A 387 5.28 -10.52 40.14
C PRO A 387 4.97 -11.97 40.55
N GLY A 388 4.59 -12.85 39.60
CA GLY A 388 4.14 -14.19 39.89
C GLY A 388 2.87 -14.18 40.77
N ASP A 389 2.77 -15.13 41.71
CA ASP A 389 1.68 -15.23 42.67
C ASP A 389 1.70 -14.12 43.75
N GLY A 390 2.67 -13.19 43.64
CA GLY A 390 2.90 -12.09 44.60
C GLY A 390 3.49 -12.55 45.96
N VAL A 391 3.84 -13.81 46.11
CA VAL A 391 4.40 -14.38 47.32
C VAL A 391 5.83 -14.90 47.12
N SER A 392 6.02 -15.94 46.31
CA SER A 392 7.33 -16.59 46.11
C SER A 392 7.44 -17.38 44.83
N THR A 393 6.37 -17.55 44.06
CA THR A 393 6.40 -18.38 42.86
C THR A 393 5.88 -17.66 41.63
N PHE A 394 6.45 -18.03 40.47
CA PHE A 394 5.89 -17.72 39.16
C PHE A 394 5.33 -19.01 38.56
N PRO A 395 4.00 -19.21 38.68
CA PRO A 395 3.37 -20.43 38.19
C PRO A 395 3.39 -20.48 36.66
N ILE A 396 3.93 -21.56 36.10
CA ILE A 396 3.92 -21.79 34.66
C ILE A 396 3.20 -23.12 34.37
N THR A 397 2.05 -23.03 33.72
CA THR A 397 1.35 -24.19 33.17
C THR A 397 2.08 -24.68 31.92
N ALA A 398 2.55 -25.94 31.91
CA ALA A 398 3.35 -26.49 30.83
C ALA A 398 2.94 -27.95 30.53
N TRP A 399 3.51 -28.54 29.47
CA TRP A 399 3.36 -29.98 29.15
C TRP A 399 4.27 -30.88 30.01
N PHE A 400 5.05 -30.32 30.94
CA PHE A 400 5.97 -30.97 31.87
C PHE A 400 5.85 -30.28 33.24
N ASP A 401 6.47 -30.88 34.26
CA ASP A 401 6.60 -30.32 35.60
C ASP A 401 8.07 -30.11 36.00
N ASN A 402 8.31 -29.60 37.22
CA ASN A 402 9.65 -29.34 37.75
C ASN A 402 10.57 -30.57 37.78
N SER A 403 10.03 -31.80 37.78
CA SER A 403 10.83 -33.03 37.78
C SER A 403 11.29 -33.46 36.38
N ASN A 404 10.66 -32.94 35.32
CA ASN A 404 10.84 -33.41 33.95
C ASN A 404 11.04 -32.21 32.95
N ILE A 405 11.78 -31.18 33.34
CA ILE A 405 12.06 -30.06 32.45
C ILE A 405 12.79 -30.57 31.20
N PRO A 406 12.34 -30.29 29.99
CA PRO A 406 13.00 -30.72 28.76
C PRO A 406 14.46 -30.22 28.68
N ALA A 407 15.44 -31.12 28.45
CA ALA A 407 16.86 -30.81 28.43
C ALA A 407 17.22 -29.77 27.34
N ASN A 408 16.43 -29.61 26.33
CA ASN A 408 16.62 -28.66 25.25
C ASN A 408 15.90 -27.31 25.49
N LEU A 409 15.19 -27.15 26.59
CA LEU A 409 14.56 -25.89 26.98
C LEU A 409 15.53 -25.10 27.86
N ARG A 410 15.98 -23.97 27.33
CA ARG A 410 16.84 -23.04 28.05
C ARG A 410 15.96 -22.00 28.76
N ILE A 411 16.09 -21.92 30.07
CA ILE A 411 15.36 -20.98 30.93
C ILE A 411 16.39 -20.17 31.69
N LEU A 412 16.32 -18.87 31.65
CA LEU A 412 17.24 -17.95 32.33
C LEU A 412 16.54 -16.67 32.75
N PRO A 413 16.61 -16.32 34.05
CA PRO A 413 16.99 -17.17 35.19
C PRO A 413 15.82 -18.02 35.67
N MET A 414 16.07 -18.96 36.59
CA MET A 414 15.04 -19.78 37.23
C MET A 414 14.40 -19.09 38.46
N GLU A 415 15.05 -18.06 38.97
CA GLU A 415 14.56 -17.23 40.09
C GLU A 415 15.04 -15.79 39.93
N TRP A 416 14.28 -14.83 40.48
CA TRP A 416 14.64 -13.40 40.49
C TRP A 416 14.09 -12.69 41.74
N THR A 417 14.53 -11.48 41.99
CA THR A 417 13.95 -10.64 43.06
C THR A 417 12.91 -9.70 42.47
N TYR A 418 11.70 -9.68 43.06
CA TYR A 418 10.62 -8.77 42.72
C TYR A 418 10.00 -8.19 44.01
N ASP A 419 9.99 -6.87 44.20
CA ASP A 419 9.52 -6.20 45.43
C ASP A 419 10.10 -6.82 46.70
N ASP A 420 11.43 -6.97 46.78
CA ASP A 420 12.18 -7.57 47.89
C ASP A 420 11.87 -9.05 48.18
N LYS A 421 11.13 -9.73 47.29
CA LYS A 421 10.81 -11.15 47.40
C LYS A 421 11.59 -11.96 46.35
N THR A 422 12.06 -13.13 46.74
CA THR A 422 12.58 -14.11 45.77
C THR A 422 11.40 -14.84 45.13
N ILE A 423 11.27 -14.73 43.82
CA ILE A 423 10.28 -15.40 42.99
C ILE A 423 10.99 -16.54 42.23
N ALA A 424 10.55 -17.75 42.42
CA ALA A 424 11.07 -18.93 41.71
C ALA A 424 10.02 -19.49 40.73
N ILE A 425 10.47 -20.01 39.60
CA ILE A 425 9.58 -20.66 38.62
C ILE A 425 9.03 -21.95 39.20
N ASP A 426 7.72 -22.15 39.04
CA ASP A 426 7.00 -23.36 39.43
C ASP A 426 6.24 -23.95 38.23
N PHE A 427 6.83 -24.95 37.59
CA PHE A 427 6.20 -25.63 36.46
C PHE A 427 5.11 -26.61 36.93
N ARG A 428 3.91 -26.42 36.41
CA ARG A 428 2.73 -27.27 36.67
C ARG A 428 2.30 -27.92 35.39
N LYS A 429 2.34 -29.28 35.38
CA LYS A 429 1.90 -30.06 34.25
C LYS A 429 0.40 -29.93 34.06
N THR A 430 -0.04 -29.71 32.80
CA THR A 430 -1.46 -29.86 32.41
C THR A 430 -1.91 -31.27 32.63
N GLU A 431 -3.12 -31.46 33.22
CA GLU A 431 -3.78 -32.74 33.40
C GLU A 431 -4.15 -33.42 32.07
#